data_0f8189c2ec5ae8e1ddda5642a766fff7
#
_entry.id   0f8189c2ec5ae8e1ddda5642a766fff7
#
_cell.length_a   1.000
_cell.length_b   1.000
_cell.length_c   1.000
_cell.angle_alpha   90.00
_cell.angle_beta   90.00
_cell.angle_gamma   90.00
#
_symmetry.space_group_name_H-M   'P 1'
#
loop_
_entity.id
_entity.type
_entity.pdbx_description
1 polymer ?
#
loop_
_entity_poly.entity_id
_entity_poly.type
_entity_poly.pdbx_seq_one_letter_code
_entity_poly.pdbx_strand_id
1 'polypeptide(L)'
;EFHFDRYNGAKSPKMHKELPGPGAGIIFDLGPHIIDQALHLFGNPTHVFADMRKTRPGTEVEDLFEILLYYPEMRVRLKAGYYFKVPVPAFQLHGKLGSFIKTRSDRQEADLDAGRKPQGDSWGQENPQDYGVMHVDGGNPERVPSENGDFMAFYENVFQSLRGEAQPAVSVLDGINSMRVIDAAMESSEAKKVINY
;
A
#
# COMPACT_ATOMS: atom_id res chain seq x y z
N GLU A 1 -0.37 -8.36 7.14
CA GLU A 1 -0.81 -6.99 7.33
C GLU A 1 0.01 -6.06 6.46
N PHE A 2 -0.63 -5.03 5.89
CA PHE A 2 0.06 -3.95 5.17
C PHE A 2 -0.36 -2.62 5.77
N HIS A 3 0.65 -1.78 6.08
CA HIS A 3 0.47 -0.50 6.74
C HIS A 3 1.08 0.65 5.94
N PHE A 4 0.37 1.77 5.92
CA PHE A 4 0.90 3.02 5.39
C PHE A 4 0.66 4.14 6.42
N ASP A 5 1.24 3.96 7.58
CA ASP A 5 1.09 4.87 8.72
C ASP A 5 1.96 6.12 8.56
N ARG A 6 1.40 7.25 8.95
CA ARG A 6 2.08 8.56 8.96
C ARG A 6 1.81 9.29 10.26
N TYR A 7 2.67 10.24 10.59
CA TYR A 7 2.41 11.19 11.67
C TYR A 7 2.33 12.60 11.10
N ASN A 8 1.10 13.07 10.86
CA ASN A 8 0.82 14.42 10.38
C ASN A 8 -0.57 14.85 10.86
N GLY A 9 -0.61 15.63 11.95
CA GLY A 9 -1.86 16.17 12.49
C GLY A 9 -2.40 17.38 11.72
N ALA A 10 -1.59 18.01 10.86
CA ALA A 10 -2.02 19.14 10.04
C ALA A 10 -2.76 18.66 8.77
N LYS A 11 -3.70 19.47 8.30
CA LYS A 11 -4.31 19.23 6.99
C LYS A 11 -3.29 19.42 5.87
N SER A 12 -3.42 18.64 4.81
CA SER A 12 -2.60 18.77 3.62
C SER A 12 -2.86 20.13 2.93
N PRO A 13 -1.84 20.80 2.37
CA PRO A 13 -2.08 21.96 1.49
C PRO A 13 -2.81 21.59 0.19
N LYS A 14 -2.86 20.30 -0.14
CA LYS A 14 -3.61 19.77 -1.29
C LYS A 14 -5.09 19.64 -0.92
N MET A 15 -5.83 20.76 -0.99
CA MET A 15 -7.21 20.86 -0.50
C MET A 15 -8.18 19.85 -1.12
N HIS A 16 -7.94 19.36 -2.33
CA HIS A 16 -8.77 18.33 -2.97
C HIS A 16 -8.75 16.99 -2.20
N LYS A 17 -7.76 16.75 -1.34
CA LYS A 17 -7.69 15.57 -0.47
C LYS A 17 -8.40 15.78 0.88
N GLU A 18 -8.66 17.01 1.26
CA GLU A 18 -9.16 17.41 2.59
C GLU A 18 -10.63 17.87 2.58
N LEU A 19 -11.17 18.19 1.39
CA LEU A 19 -12.55 18.57 1.23
C LEU A 19 -13.40 17.41 0.73
N PRO A 20 -14.63 17.24 1.23
CA PRO A 20 -15.53 16.19 0.75
C PRO A 20 -15.75 16.26 -0.76
N GLY A 21 -15.59 15.14 -1.43
CA GLY A 21 -15.78 15.03 -2.87
C GLY A 21 -15.29 13.69 -3.41
N PRO A 22 -15.55 13.40 -4.69
CA PRO A 22 -15.07 12.18 -5.32
C PRO A 22 -13.54 12.06 -5.23
N GLY A 23 -13.05 10.93 -4.72
CA GLY A 23 -11.62 10.68 -4.59
C GLY A 23 -10.93 11.38 -3.42
N ALA A 24 -11.67 11.98 -2.48
CA ALA A 24 -11.13 12.62 -1.29
C ALA A 24 -10.93 11.61 -0.14
N GLY A 25 -10.09 12.01 0.82
CA GLY A 25 -9.78 11.21 2.00
C GLY A 25 -8.65 10.22 1.82
N ILE A 26 -8.20 9.67 2.94
CA ILE A 26 -7.01 8.81 3.00
C ILE A 26 -7.19 7.49 2.23
N ILE A 27 -8.43 7.01 2.10
CA ILE A 27 -8.72 5.77 1.38
C ILE A 27 -8.37 5.89 -0.11
N PHE A 28 -8.56 7.06 -0.72
CA PHE A 28 -8.18 7.33 -2.11
C PHE A 28 -6.72 7.80 -2.26
N ASP A 29 -6.11 8.34 -1.20
CA ASP A 29 -4.72 8.79 -1.23
C ASP A 29 -3.72 7.64 -0.99
N LEU A 30 -3.90 6.88 0.09
CA LEU A 30 -2.97 5.82 0.49
C LEU A 30 -3.55 4.40 0.27
N GLY A 31 -4.87 4.28 0.18
CA GLY A 31 -5.54 3.00 -0.03
C GLY A 31 -5.07 2.25 -1.28
N PRO A 32 -5.06 2.88 -2.48
CA PRO A 32 -4.66 2.20 -3.71
C PRO A 32 -3.29 1.53 -3.60
N HIS A 33 -2.33 2.15 -2.92
CA HIS A 33 -0.97 1.62 -2.78
C HIS A 33 -0.92 0.26 -2.07
N ILE A 34 -1.65 0.11 -0.97
CA ILE A 34 -1.61 -1.13 -0.17
C ILE A 34 -2.69 -2.13 -0.59
N ILE A 35 -3.77 -1.66 -1.21
CA ILE A 35 -4.79 -2.53 -1.83
C ILE A 35 -4.18 -3.24 -3.04
N ASP A 36 -3.56 -2.49 -3.96
CA ASP A 36 -2.91 -3.05 -5.14
C ASP A 36 -1.85 -4.09 -4.78
N GLN A 37 -0.99 -3.80 -3.79
CA GLN A 37 -0.01 -4.75 -3.27
C GLN A 37 -0.67 -6.05 -2.76
N ALA A 38 -1.79 -5.94 -2.05
CA ALA A 38 -2.51 -7.10 -1.55
C ALA A 38 -3.13 -7.92 -2.70
N LEU A 39 -3.76 -7.24 -3.67
CA LEU A 39 -4.35 -7.89 -4.83
C LEU A 39 -3.30 -8.54 -5.73
N HIS A 40 -2.16 -7.89 -5.91
CA HIS A 40 -1.03 -8.44 -6.68
C HIS A 40 -0.47 -9.73 -6.06
N LEU A 41 -0.35 -9.78 -4.73
CA LEU A 41 0.22 -10.94 -4.02
C LEU A 41 -0.79 -12.07 -3.82
N PHE A 42 -2.06 -11.77 -3.61
CA PHE A 42 -3.04 -12.76 -3.13
C PHE A 42 -4.28 -12.88 -4.02
N GLY A 43 -4.36 -12.07 -5.09
CA GLY A 43 -5.55 -12.02 -5.95
C GLY A 43 -6.74 -11.32 -5.28
N ASN A 44 -7.91 -11.51 -5.86
CA ASN A 44 -9.14 -10.87 -5.38
C ASN A 44 -9.66 -11.55 -4.11
N PRO A 45 -10.10 -10.77 -3.09
CA PRO A 45 -10.73 -11.33 -1.89
C PRO A 45 -12.14 -11.83 -2.20
N THR A 46 -12.72 -12.61 -1.29
CA THR A 46 -14.13 -13.02 -1.38
C THR A 46 -15.08 -12.01 -0.74
N HIS A 47 -14.61 -11.33 0.33
CA HIS A 47 -15.38 -10.35 1.07
C HIS A 47 -14.46 -9.26 1.62
N VAL A 48 -15.06 -8.13 1.95
CA VAL A 48 -14.38 -6.96 2.54
C VAL A 48 -15.13 -6.51 3.79
N PHE A 49 -14.40 -6.24 4.87
CA PHE A 49 -14.89 -5.47 6.01
C PHE A 49 -14.01 -4.24 6.22
N ALA A 50 -14.59 -3.10 6.56
CA ALA A 50 -13.81 -1.89 6.84
C ALA A 50 -14.42 -1.03 7.96
N ASP A 51 -13.53 -0.32 8.66
CA ASP A 51 -13.87 0.82 9.53
C ASP A 51 -13.04 2.03 9.09
N MET A 52 -13.73 3.12 8.76
CA MET A 52 -13.10 4.37 8.35
C MET A 52 -13.55 5.48 9.29
N ARG A 53 -12.61 6.38 9.64
CA ARG A 53 -12.84 7.41 10.65
C ARG A 53 -12.22 8.74 10.30
N LYS A 54 -12.82 9.78 10.86
CA LYS A 54 -12.30 11.16 10.92
C LYS A 54 -11.69 11.35 12.31
N THR A 55 -10.38 11.48 12.40
CA THR A 55 -9.65 11.51 13.68
C THR A 55 -9.01 12.87 13.95
N ARG A 56 -8.61 13.61 12.92
CA ARG A 56 -8.01 14.93 13.07
C ARG A 56 -9.08 16.00 13.36
N PRO A 57 -8.79 16.97 14.25
CA PRO A 57 -9.72 18.06 14.52
C PRO A 57 -10.10 18.83 13.26
N GLY A 58 -11.41 18.99 13.05
CA GLY A 58 -11.96 19.75 11.91
C GLY A 58 -11.75 19.14 10.54
N THR A 59 -11.35 17.86 10.43
CA THR A 59 -11.35 17.16 9.14
C THR A 59 -12.80 16.87 8.69
N GLU A 60 -13.01 16.97 7.39
CA GLU A 60 -14.31 16.69 6.78
C GLU A 60 -14.32 15.36 6.02
N VAL A 61 -13.13 14.75 5.83
CA VAL A 61 -12.91 13.48 5.15
C VAL A 61 -12.29 12.45 6.10
N GLU A 62 -12.42 11.18 5.80
CA GLU A 62 -11.78 10.10 6.54
C GLU A 62 -10.26 10.22 6.42
N ASP A 63 -9.58 10.08 7.55
CA ASP A 63 -8.13 10.18 7.68
C ASP A 63 -7.49 9.00 8.45
N LEU A 64 -8.32 7.99 8.68
CA LEU A 64 -7.94 6.67 9.17
C LEU A 64 -8.84 5.64 8.48
N PHE A 65 -8.25 4.56 7.99
CA PHE A 65 -8.99 3.36 7.61
C PHE A 65 -8.30 2.09 8.10
N GLU A 66 -9.11 1.09 8.35
CA GLU A 66 -8.71 -0.30 8.55
C GLU A 66 -9.62 -1.18 7.69
N ILE A 67 -9.03 -1.97 6.78
CA ILE A 67 -9.73 -2.87 5.87
C ILE A 67 -9.27 -4.29 6.16
N LEU A 68 -10.22 -5.22 6.25
CA LEU A 68 -9.97 -6.64 6.36
C LEU A 68 -10.46 -7.34 5.09
N LEU A 69 -9.53 -7.87 4.31
CA LEU A 69 -9.80 -8.66 3.12
C LEU A 69 -9.91 -10.15 3.50
N TYR A 70 -10.98 -10.81 3.07
CA TYR A 70 -11.25 -12.20 3.35
C TYR A 70 -10.87 -13.07 2.16
N TYR A 71 -10.04 -14.05 2.41
CA TYR A 71 -9.71 -15.14 1.49
C TYR A 71 -10.09 -16.48 2.14
N PRO A 72 -10.23 -17.60 1.40
CA PRO A 72 -10.61 -18.88 1.98
C PRO A 72 -9.73 -19.30 3.17
N GLU A 73 -8.41 -19.22 3.02
CA GLU A 73 -7.45 -19.73 4.00
C GLU A 73 -6.73 -18.63 4.81
N MET A 74 -6.94 -17.35 4.49
CA MET A 74 -6.22 -16.26 5.16
C MET A 74 -7.03 -14.98 5.28
N ARG A 75 -6.49 -14.04 6.02
CA ARG A 75 -6.97 -12.65 6.12
C ARG A 75 -5.83 -11.69 5.83
N VAL A 76 -6.13 -10.61 5.12
CA VAL A 76 -5.20 -9.51 4.90
C VAL A 76 -5.78 -8.25 5.51
N ARG A 77 -5.05 -7.66 6.45
CA ARG A 77 -5.39 -6.38 7.05
C ARG A 77 -4.60 -5.28 6.36
N LEU A 78 -5.30 -4.23 5.93
CA LEU A 78 -4.75 -3.02 5.35
C LEU A 78 -5.10 -1.86 6.26
N LYS A 79 -4.12 -1.01 6.58
CA LYS A 79 -4.33 0.11 7.49
C LYS A 79 -3.51 1.32 7.09
N ALA A 80 -4.12 2.51 7.16
CA ALA A 80 -3.40 3.77 7.06
C ALA A 80 -4.09 4.86 7.90
N GLY A 81 -3.28 5.77 8.44
CA GLY A 81 -3.76 6.90 9.23
C GLY A 81 -2.67 7.93 9.47
N TYR A 82 -3.06 9.08 10.04
CA TYR A 82 -2.17 10.21 10.24
C TYR A 82 -1.73 10.44 11.70
N TYR A 83 -2.10 9.58 12.64
CA TYR A 83 -1.71 9.72 14.05
C TYR A 83 -0.83 8.57 14.55
N PHE A 84 0.04 8.06 13.70
CA PHE A 84 1.00 7.01 14.05
C PHE A 84 2.40 7.60 14.23
N LYS A 85 2.69 8.11 15.42
CA LYS A 85 3.98 8.71 15.76
C LYS A 85 5.13 7.69 15.70
N VAL A 86 4.84 6.45 16.03
CA VAL A 86 5.75 5.32 15.86
C VAL A 86 5.06 4.35 14.89
N PRO A 87 5.45 4.32 13.62
CA PRO A 87 4.86 3.43 12.65
C PRO A 87 5.21 1.97 12.97
N VAL A 88 4.26 1.08 12.73
CA VAL A 88 4.51 -0.35 12.73
C VAL A 88 5.19 -0.75 11.42
N PRO A 89 5.82 -1.96 11.33
CA PRO A 89 6.36 -2.46 10.06
C PRO A 89 5.32 -2.42 8.95
N ALA A 90 5.71 -1.94 7.77
CA ALA A 90 4.79 -1.76 6.65
C ALA A 90 4.27 -3.09 6.09
N PHE A 91 5.04 -4.16 6.23
CA PHE A 91 4.69 -5.49 5.78
C PHE A 91 4.92 -6.47 6.93
N GLN A 92 3.86 -7.20 7.30
CA GLN A 92 3.89 -8.25 8.31
C GLN A 92 3.16 -9.46 7.75
N LEU A 93 3.89 -10.49 7.38
CA LEU A 93 3.38 -11.73 6.83
C LEU A 93 3.61 -12.83 7.86
N HIS A 94 2.56 -13.53 8.26
CA HIS A 94 2.62 -14.63 9.22
C HIS A 94 2.03 -15.87 8.58
N GLY A 95 2.84 -16.90 8.45
CA GLY A 95 2.46 -18.20 7.92
C GLY A 95 2.73 -19.33 8.92
N LYS A 96 2.36 -20.54 8.54
CA LYS A 96 2.51 -21.73 9.40
C LYS A 96 3.97 -22.07 9.71
N LEU A 97 4.90 -21.69 8.84
CA LEU A 97 6.32 -22.05 8.93
C LEU A 97 7.22 -20.87 9.33
N GLY A 98 6.69 -19.67 9.43
CA GLY A 98 7.49 -18.51 9.77
C GLY A 98 6.77 -17.18 9.55
N SER A 99 7.52 -16.10 9.77
CA SER A 99 7.04 -14.73 9.62
C SER A 99 8.05 -13.89 8.86
N PHE A 100 7.55 -12.97 8.03
CA PHE A 100 8.37 -11.98 7.37
C PHE A 100 7.92 -10.58 7.80
N ILE A 101 8.87 -9.74 8.20
CA ILE A 101 8.61 -8.39 8.69
C ILE A 101 9.52 -7.41 7.95
N LYS A 102 8.94 -6.32 7.40
CA LYS A 102 9.69 -5.29 6.69
C LYS A 102 9.10 -3.91 6.91
N THR A 103 9.98 -2.93 7.05
CA THR A 103 9.62 -1.51 7.02
C THR A 103 9.49 -1.02 5.57
N ARG A 104 8.84 0.12 5.36
CA ARG A 104 8.82 0.80 4.07
C ARG A 104 10.09 1.62 3.90
N SER A 105 10.82 1.42 2.82
CA SER A 105 12.17 1.97 2.67
C SER A 105 12.56 2.30 1.22
N ASP A 106 11.58 2.54 0.33
CA ASP A 106 11.90 3.03 -1.03
C ASP A 106 12.57 4.40 -0.96
N ARG A 107 13.75 4.51 -1.59
CA ARG A 107 14.56 5.72 -1.61
C ARG A 107 14.40 6.55 -2.86
N GLN A 108 13.76 6.00 -3.90
CA GLN A 108 13.71 6.63 -5.22
C GLN A 108 13.00 7.99 -5.19
N GLU A 109 11.86 8.11 -4.45
CA GLU A 109 11.14 9.37 -4.30
C GLU A 109 12.02 10.45 -3.66
N ALA A 110 12.67 10.12 -2.54
CA ALA A 110 13.56 11.05 -1.85
C ALA A 110 14.79 11.44 -2.70
N ASP A 111 15.30 10.52 -3.49
CA ASP A 111 16.44 10.76 -4.39
C ASP A 111 16.03 11.68 -5.55
N LEU A 112 14.85 11.48 -6.12
CA LEU A 112 14.29 12.35 -7.16
C LEU A 112 13.99 13.75 -6.62
N ASP A 113 13.40 13.87 -5.45
CA ASP A 113 13.13 15.16 -4.77
C ASP A 113 14.43 15.92 -4.48
N ALA A 114 15.52 15.20 -4.20
CA ALA A 114 16.85 15.79 -4.06
C ALA A 114 17.53 16.13 -5.41
N GLY A 115 16.84 15.97 -6.55
CA GLY A 115 17.32 16.25 -7.89
C GLY A 115 18.30 15.19 -8.44
N ARG A 116 18.41 14.04 -7.81
CA ARG A 116 19.21 12.92 -8.35
C ARG A 116 18.49 12.28 -9.52
N LYS A 117 19.27 11.77 -10.48
CA LYS A 117 18.73 11.10 -11.66
C LYS A 117 18.79 9.58 -11.47
N PRO A 118 17.82 8.82 -11.99
CA PRO A 118 17.82 7.35 -11.94
C PRO A 118 18.91 6.79 -12.86
N GLN A 119 20.12 6.66 -12.33
CA GLN A 119 21.30 6.22 -13.08
C GLN A 119 22.19 5.30 -12.24
N GLY A 120 22.78 4.29 -12.90
CA GLY A 120 23.74 3.35 -12.33
C GLY A 120 23.09 2.20 -11.54
N ASP A 121 23.90 1.17 -11.31
CA ASP A 121 23.44 -0.13 -10.75
C ASP A 121 22.99 -0.04 -9.27
N SER A 122 23.34 1.04 -8.58
CA SER A 122 22.93 1.28 -7.19
C SER A 122 21.64 2.08 -7.06
N TRP A 123 21.02 2.50 -8.17
CA TRP A 123 19.74 3.20 -8.13
C TRP A 123 18.64 2.29 -7.55
N GLY A 124 17.83 2.85 -6.66
CA GLY A 124 16.74 2.10 -6.00
C GLY A 124 17.19 1.05 -4.99
N GLN A 125 18.52 0.90 -4.76
CA GLN A 125 19.04 -0.05 -3.78
C GLN A 125 18.75 0.43 -2.35
N GLU A 126 18.16 -0.45 -1.55
CA GLU A 126 17.95 -0.20 -0.12
C GLU A 126 19.24 -0.35 0.70
N ASN A 127 19.27 0.27 1.86
CA ASN A 127 20.32 -0.04 2.84
C ASN A 127 20.08 -1.43 3.44
N PRO A 128 21.14 -2.22 3.72
CA PRO A 128 20.99 -3.54 4.34
C PRO A 128 20.26 -3.53 5.69
N GLN A 129 20.29 -2.42 6.43
CA GLN A 129 19.54 -2.27 7.67
C GLN A 129 18.02 -2.23 7.47
N ASP A 130 17.55 -1.88 6.26
CA ASP A 130 16.13 -1.74 5.91
C ASP A 130 15.58 -3.02 5.24
N TYR A 131 16.42 -4.03 5.03
CA TYR A 131 15.98 -5.33 4.50
C TYR A 131 14.92 -5.98 5.40
N GLY A 132 14.03 -6.71 4.78
CA GLY A 132 13.07 -7.53 5.51
C GLY A 132 13.77 -8.58 6.37
N VAL A 133 13.10 -9.03 7.43
CA VAL A 133 13.59 -10.08 8.31
C VAL A 133 12.64 -11.27 8.24
N MET A 134 13.18 -12.42 7.87
CA MET A 134 12.49 -13.69 7.88
C MET A 134 12.80 -14.42 9.20
N HIS A 135 11.75 -14.89 9.83
CA HIS A 135 11.81 -15.74 11.02
C HIS A 135 11.18 -17.10 10.66
N VAL A 136 11.96 -18.17 10.68
CA VAL A 136 11.46 -19.52 10.47
C VAL A 136 11.57 -20.33 11.77
N ASP A 137 10.67 -21.30 11.94
CA ASP A 137 10.66 -22.14 13.13
C ASP A 137 12.00 -22.91 13.27
N GLY A 138 12.58 -22.88 14.48
CA GLY A 138 13.86 -23.50 14.78
C GLY A 138 15.10 -22.83 14.16
N GLY A 139 14.95 -21.76 13.39
CA GLY A 139 16.03 -21.00 12.74
C GLY A 139 16.38 -19.69 13.44
N ASN A 140 17.53 -19.10 13.08
CA ASN A 140 17.85 -17.73 13.42
C ASN A 140 17.15 -16.76 12.45
N PRO A 141 16.81 -15.53 12.91
CA PRO A 141 16.32 -14.49 12.01
C PRO A 141 17.31 -14.21 10.87
N GLU A 142 16.81 -14.15 9.65
CA GLU A 142 17.60 -13.92 8.45
C GLU A 142 17.17 -12.60 7.77
N ARG A 143 18.13 -11.76 7.36
CA ARG A 143 17.86 -10.59 6.54
C ARG A 143 17.71 -10.99 5.08
N VAL A 144 16.60 -10.59 4.48
CA VAL A 144 16.27 -10.87 3.07
C VAL A 144 16.51 -9.59 2.27
N PRO A 145 17.50 -9.56 1.37
CA PRO A 145 17.70 -8.43 0.48
C PRO A 145 16.45 -8.15 -0.36
N SER A 146 16.14 -6.87 -0.55
CA SER A 146 15.09 -6.47 -1.48
C SER A 146 15.65 -6.32 -2.89
N GLU A 147 14.84 -6.60 -3.88
CA GLU A 147 15.12 -6.19 -5.25
C GLU A 147 15.20 -4.65 -5.33
N ASN A 148 16.02 -4.13 -6.24
CA ASN A 148 16.11 -2.70 -6.44
C ASN A 148 14.79 -2.14 -6.98
N GLY A 149 14.34 -1.04 -6.38
CA GLY A 149 13.22 -0.30 -6.95
C GLY A 149 13.62 0.32 -8.30
N ASP A 150 12.72 0.30 -9.28
CA ASP A 150 12.98 0.86 -10.62
C ASP A 150 11.74 1.56 -11.18
N PHE A 151 11.61 2.86 -10.90
CA PHE A 151 10.53 3.67 -11.49
C PHE A 151 10.67 3.81 -13.01
N MET A 152 11.89 3.67 -13.56
CA MET A 152 12.09 3.77 -15.00
C MET A 152 11.51 2.59 -15.75
N ALA A 153 11.45 1.40 -15.13
CA ALA A 153 10.82 0.22 -15.71
C ALA A 153 9.35 0.46 -16.06
N PHE A 154 8.63 1.27 -15.23
CA PHE A 154 7.27 1.67 -15.55
C PHE A 154 7.20 2.47 -16.86
N TYR A 155 8.02 3.50 -17.01
CA TYR A 155 8.02 4.34 -18.21
C TYR A 155 8.45 3.56 -19.45
N GLU A 156 9.43 2.69 -19.32
CA GLU A 156 9.86 1.80 -20.40
C GLU A 156 8.74 0.86 -20.84
N ASN A 157 8.04 0.25 -19.89
CA ASN A 157 6.89 -0.59 -20.21
C ASN A 157 5.76 0.18 -20.91
N VAL A 158 5.45 1.41 -20.46
CA VAL A 158 4.48 2.27 -21.14
C VAL A 158 4.92 2.59 -22.57
N PHE A 159 6.19 2.94 -22.77
CA PHE A 159 6.75 3.22 -24.09
C PHE A 159 6.62 2.03 -25.03
N GLN A 160 7.05 0.84 -24.60
CA GLN A 160 6.96 -0.38 -25.39
C GLN A 160 5.51 -0.78 -25.66
N SER A 161 4.62 -0.62 -24.69
CA SER A 161 3.21 -0.93 -24.86
C SER A 161 2.53 -0.04 -25.90
N LEU A 162 2.86 1.26 -25.92
CA LEU A 162 2.33 2.20 -26.92
C LEU A 162 2.83 1.86 -28.34
N ARG A 163 3.96 1.21 -28.47
CA ARG A 163 4.51 0.73 -29.74
C ARG A 163 3.98 -0.66 -30.15
N GLY A 164 3.24 -1.33 -29.29
CA GLY A 164 2.78 -2.69 -29.50
C GLY A 164 3.86 -3.76 -29.32
N GLU A 165 4.96 -3.42 -28.66
CA GLU A 165 6.13 -4.29 -28.43
C GLU A 165 6.03 -5.05 -27.09
N ALA A 166 5.15 -4.60 -26.18
CA ALA A 166 4.86 -5.26 -24.91
C ALA A 166 3.40 -5.11 -24.52
N GLN A 167 2.95 -5.88 -23.53
CA GLN A 167 1.68 -5.64 -22.85
C GLN A 167 1.91 -4.69 -21.67
N PRO A 168 0.90 -3.85 -21.31
CA PRO A 168 0.98 -3.06 -20.07
C PRO A 168 1.18 -3.97 -18.86
N ALA A 169 2.19 -3.68 -18.04
CA ALA A 169 2.46 -4.43 -16.81
C ALA A 169 1.36 -4.22 -15.75
N VAL A 170 0.71 -3.05 -15.79
CA VAL A 170 -0.47 -2.73 -14.98
C VAL A 170 -1.63 -2.44 -15.92
N SER A 171 -2.66 -3.24 -15.86
CA SER A 171 -3.82 -3.13 -16.73
C SER A 171 -4.92 -2.24 -16.12
N VAL A 172 -5.85 -1.80 -16.96
CA VAL A 172 -7.08 -1.11 -16.49
C VAL A 172 -7.87 -2.00 -15.52
N LEU A 173 -7.84 -3.32 -15.70
CA LEU A 173 -8.54 -4.26 -14.81
C LEU A 173 -7.93 -4.26 -13.40
N ASP A 174 -6.62 -4.12 -13.25
CA ASP A 174 -5.96 -4.02 -11.94
C ASP A 174 -6.43 -2.76 -11.21
N GLY A 175 -6.52 -1.65 -11.92
CA GLY A 175 -7.10 -0.41 -11.38
C GLY A 175 -8.57 -0.57 -10.98
N ILE A 176 -9.40 -1.21 -11.83
CA ILE A 176 -10.80 -1.50 -11.51
C ILE A 176 -10.92 -2.38 -10.27
N ASN A 177 -10.11 -3.42 -10.13
CA ASN A 177 -10.15 -4.30 -8.97
C ASN A 177 -9.78 -3.55 -7.68
N SER A 178 -8.79 -2.67 -7.73
CA SER A 178 -8.44 -1.82 -6.59
C SER A 178 -9.60 -0.88 -6.21
N MET A 179 -10.27 -0.27 -7.18
CA MET A 179 -11.44 0.58 -6.94
C MET A 179 -12.62 -0.20 -6.36
N ARG A 180 -12.86 -1.43 -6.81
CA ARG A 180 -13.91 -2.31 -6.23
C ARG A 180 -13.69 -2.59 -4.75
N VAL A 181 -12.42 -2.78 -4.32
CA VAL A 181 -12.12 -2.93 -2.90
C VAL A 181 -12.45 -1.65 -2.14
N ILE A 182 -12.13 -0.47 -2.70
CA ILE A 182 -12.46 0.83 -2.10
C ILE A 182 -13.96 0.99 -1.95
N ASP A 183 -14.73 0.72 -3.01
CA ASP A 183 -16.20 0.82 -2.99
C ASP A 183 -16.82 -0.13 -1.93
N ALA A 184 -16.36 -1.39 -1.91
CA ALA A 184 -16.79 -2.36 -0.90
C ALA A 184 -16.39 -1.96 0.53
N ALA A 185 -15.22 -1.33 0.71
CA ALA A 185 -14.77 -0.83 2.00
C ALA A 185 -15.62 0.36 2.47
N MET A 186 -15.97 1.28 1.58
CA MET A 186 -16.87 2.39 1.89
C MET A 186 -18.25 1.90 2.30
N GLU A 187 -18.86 1.00 1.51
CA GLU A 187 -20.14 0.37 1.84
C GLU A 187 -20.07 -0.38 3.18
N SER A 188 -19.00 -1.14 3.41
CA SER A 188 -18.80 -1.88 4.66
C SER A 188 -18.71 -0.96 5.86
N SER A 189 -17.94 0.12 5.74
CA SER A 189 -17.78 1.09 6.84
C SER A 189 -19.06 1.82 7.17
N GLU A 190 -19.86 2.20 6.18
CA GLU A 190 -21.16 2.84 6.37
C GLU A 190 -22.18 1.88 6.98
N ALA A 191 -22.32 0.70 6.39
CA ALA A 191 -23.31 -0.31 6.81
C ALA A 191 -22.90 -1.11 8.05
N LYS A 192 -21.64 -0.98 8.53
CA LYS A 192 -21.04 -1.75 9.64
C LYS A 192 -21.18 -3.26 9.48
N LYS A 193 -21.00 -3.74 8.25
CA LYS A 193 -21.12 -5.17 7.90
C LYS A 193 -20.08 -5.61 6.89
N VAL A 194 -19.89 -6.93 6.76
CA VAL A 194 -19.06 -7.54 5.71
C VAL A 194 -19.79 -7.44 4.37
N ILE A 195 -19.09 -7.06 3.33
CA ILE A 195 -19.58 -6.92 1.94
C ILE A 195 -18.97 -8.02 1.07
N ASN A 196 -19.75 -8.61 0.18
CA ASN A 196 -19.25 -9.48 -0.88
C ASN A 196 -18.44 -8.65 -1.89
N TYR A 197 -17.31 -9.22 -2.36
CA TYR A 197 -16.46 -8.58 -3.34
C TYR A 197 -16.84 -9.00 -4.76
#